data_f1a3f3260440666abe63bfeef3ec45dc
#
_entry.id   f1a3f3260440666abe63bfeef3ec45dc
#
_cell.length_a   1.000
_cell.length_b   1.000
_cell.length_c   1.000
_cell.angle_alpha   90.00
_cell.angle_beta   90.00
_cell.angle_gamma   90.00
#
_symmetry.space_group_name_H-M   'P 1'
#
loop_
_entity.id
_entity.type
_entity.pdbx_description
1 polymer ?
#
loop_
_entity_poly.entity_id
_entity_poly.type
_entity_poly.pdbx_seq_one_letter_code
_entity_poly.pdbx_strand_id
1 'polypeptide(L)'
;KTIIEGLDRVDQQTRILDQSRIGPILTGDPRDLGDGPPVTAMFVQNTNPMNVAPDLGKVREGFSREDLFVCVHEQFLTETAQMADIVLPATTFLEHDDMYVAGGHTHLQVTKAVIAPVGEARPNHWVLGELARRLGAEHPGFDMSEWELMDDALQRSGYADAQSVWEGHWDDRVEGFDDAHFLNGFGHADGKFHFMPDWSKIGGNHAGMPTLPDHDTVIDGRDDAHPFRLVTAPSRNYLNTSFTETATS
;
A
#
# COMPACT_ATOMS: atom_id res chain seq x y z
N LYS A 1 -4.03 -12.68 13.18
CA LYS A 1 -5.49 -12.53 13.03
C LYS A 1 -5.73 -11.47 11.96
N THR A 2 -6.65 -11.73 11.02
CA THR A 2 -7.03 -10.76 9.99
C THR A 2 -8.10 -9.85 10.57
N ILE A 3 -7.88 -8.54 10.51
CA ILE A 3 -8.87 -7.51 10.90
C ILE A 3 -9.79 -7.12 9.72
N ILE A 4 -9.63 -7.76 8.57
CA ILE A 4 -10.48 -7.51 7.39
C ILE A 4 -11.77 -8.31 7.56
N GLU A 5 -12.86 -7.60 7.76
CA GLU A 5 -14.20 -8.18 7.79
C GLU A 5 -14.84 -8.24 6.40
N GLY A 6 -15.70 -9.25 6.20
CA GLY A 6 -16.43 -9.38 4.95
C GLY A 6 -15.58 -9.87 3.77
N LEU A 7 -14.34 -10.31 4.00
CA LEU A 7 -13.49 -10.87 2.95
C LEU A 7 -14.15 -12.11 2.28
N ASP A 8 -14.98 -12.83 3.03
CA ASP A 8 -15.80 -13.96 2.56
C ASP A 8 -16.95 -13.51 1.64
N ARG A 9 -17.31 -12.22 1.66
CA ARG A 9 -18.35 -11.62 0.81
C ARG A 9 -17.78 -10.93 -0.43
N VAL A 10 -16.47 -10.71 -0.45
CA VAL A 10 -15.81 -10.14 -1.64
C VAL A 10 -15.90 -11.17 -2.76
N ASP A 11 -16.40 -10.73 -3.91
CA ASP A 11 -16.39 -11.56 -5.10
C ASP A 11 -14.95 -11.93 -5.43
N GLN A 12 -14.65 -13.24 -5.32
CA GLN A 12 -13.32 -13.79 -5.57
C GLN A 12 -12.84 -13.61 -7.02
N GLN A 13 -13.69 -13.08 -7.89
CA GLN A 13 -13.34 -12.75 -9.28
C GLN A 13 -12.66 -11.37 -9.41
N THR A 14 -12.52 -10.61 -8.33
CA THR A 14 -11.78 -9.36 -8.35
C THR A 14 -10.32 -9.62 -8.73
N ARG A 15 -9.88 -9.07 -9.86
CA ARG A 15 -8.49 -9.15 -10.30
C ARG A 15 -7.60 -8.35 -9.36
N ILE A 16 -6.47 -8.93 -9.03
CA ILE A 16 -5.36 -8.21 -8.39
C ILE A 16 -4.30 -8.02 -9.47
N LEU A 17 -4.00 -6.77 -9.79
CA LEU A 17 -3.00 -6.38 -10.78
C LEU A 17 -1.75 -5.84 -10.08
N ASP A 18 -0.58 -6.14 -10.64
CA ASP A 18 0.69 -5.72 -10.07
C ASP A 18 0.92 -4.22 -10.29
N GLN A 19 0.95 -3.45 -9.22
CA GLN A 19 1.16 -1.99 -9.30
C GLN A 19 2.52 -1.60 -9.91
N SER A 20 3.54 -2.46 -9.81
CA SER A 20 4.84 -2.21 -10.46
C SER A 20 4.76 -2.30 -11.98
N ARG A 21 3.68 -2.88 -12.49
CA ARG A 21 3.38 -3.05 -13.91
C ARG A 21 2.28 -2.11 -14.40
N ILE A 22 2.01 -1.03 -13.68
CA ILE A 22 0.91 -0.10 -13.98
C ILE A 22 0.96 0.43 -15.42
N GLY A 23 2.14 0.76 -15.95
CA GLY A 23 2.28 1.22 -17.33
C GLY A 23 1.82 0.16 -18.35
N PRO A 24 2.39 -1.04 -18.38
CA PRO A 24 1.93 -2.15 -19.19
C PRO A 24 0.44 -2.48 -19.04
N ILE A 25 -0.08 -2.49 -17.81
CA ILE A 25 -1.50 -2.74 -17.53
C ILE A 25 -2.37 -1.68 -18.20
N LEU A 26 -2.07 -0.42 -18.01
CA LEU A 26 -2.84 0.68 -18.58
C LEU A 26 -2.74 0.75 -20.11
N THR A 27 -1.64 0.30 -20.70
CA THR A 27 -1.45 0.22 -22.16
C THR A 27 -1.96 -1.10 -22.76
N GLY A 28 -2.55 -1.99 -21.95
CA GLY A 28 -3.24 -3.18 -22.44
C GLY A 28 -2.33 -4.38 -22.72
N ASP A 29 -1.16 -4.48 -22.09
CA ASP A 29 -0.30 -5.66 -22.24
C ASP A 29 -1.01 -6.90 -21.65
N PRO A 30 -1.34 -7.92 -22.46
CA PRO A 30 -2.13 -9.06 -22.02
C PRO A 30 -1.42 -9.93 -20.96
N ARG A 31 -0.10 -9.85 -20.87
CA ARG A 31 0.68 -10.59 -19.85
C ARG A 31 0.42 -10.04 -18.45
N ASP A 32 0.19 -8.74 -18.33
CA ASP A 32 -0.02 -8.03 -17.06
C ASP A 32 -1.51 -7.80 -16.79
N LEU A 33 -2.31 -7.57 -17.84
CA LEU A 33 -3.75 -7.37 -17.74
C LEU A 33 -4.54 -8.69 -17.58
N GLY A 34 -4.03 -9.79 -18.11
CA GLY A 34 -4.73 -11.07 -18.20
C GLY A 34 -5.96 -11.00 -19.13
N ASP A 35 -6.89 -11.92 -18.94
CA ASP A 35 -8.11 -12.03 -19.77
C ASP A 35 -9.22 -11.03 -19.38
N GLY A 36 -8.96 -10.15 -18.45
CA GLY A 36 -9.98 -9.20 -17.99
C GLY A 36 -10.09 -7.95 -18.86
N PRO A 37 -11.15 -7.13 -18.66
CA PRO A 37 -11.36 -5.89 -19.41
C PRO A 37 -10.24 -4.88 -19.11
N PRO A 38 -10.00 -3.91 -20.03
CA PRO A 38 -9.12 -2.78 -19.78
C PRO A 38 -9.50 -2.01 -18.53
N VAL A 39 -8.50 -1.43 -17.85
CA VAL A 39 -8.74 -0.49 -16.76
C VAL A 39 -9.23 0.82 -17.37
N THR A 40 -10.42 1.28 -16.98
CA THR A 40 -11.04 2.51 -17.46
C THR A 40 -11.32 3.53 -16.36
N ALA A 41 -11.09 3.14 -15.09
CA ALA A 41 -11.16 4.06 -13.97
C ALA A 41 -10.11 3.69 -12.92
N MET A 42 -9.49 4.70 -12.31
CA MET A 42 -8.52 4.54 -11.23
C MET A 42 -8.82 5.51 -10.09
N PHE A 43 -8.70 5.01 -8.88
CA PHE A 43 -8.56 5.81 -7.67
C PHE A 43 -7.14 5.62 -7.15
N VAL A 44 -6.35 6.69 -7.17
CA VAL A 44 -4.95 6.69 -6.74
C VAL A 44 -4.87 7.39 -5.39
N GLN A 45 -4.29 6.72 -4.39
CA GLN A 45 -4.21 7.24 -3.04
C GLN A 45 -2.81 7.09 -2.48
N ASN A 46 -2.25 8.18 -1.97
CA ASN A 46 -0.96 8.23 -1.28
C ASN A 46 0.21 7.62 -2.09
N THR A 47 0.20 7.76 -3.42
CA THR A 47 1.28 7.26 -4.26
C THR A 47 1.42 8.11 -5.53
N ASN A 48 2.64 8.17 -6.06
CA ASN A 48 2.98 8.96 -7.24
C ASN A 48 3.56 8.07 -8.36
N PRO A 49 2.73 7.22 -9.01
CA PRO A 49 3.19 6.29 -10.05
C PRO A 49 3.89 6.96 -11.23
N MET A 50 3.55 8.21 -11.55
CA MET A 50 4.24 8.99 -12.59
C MET A 50 5.71 9.29 -12.29
N ASN A 51 6.15 9.02 -11.06
CA ASN A 51 7.55 9.22 -10.66
C ASN A 51 8.21 7.94 -10.16
N VAL A 52 7.45 7.01 -9.56
CA VAL A 52 8.04 5.82 -8.93
C VAL A 52 7.78 4.52 -9.68
N ALA A 53 6.83 4.47 -10.61
CA ALA A 53 6.55 3.23 -11.33
C ALA A 53 7.59 2.96 -12.43
N PRO A 54 8.00 1.70 -12.62
CA PRO A 54 8.90 1.33 -13.71
C PRO A 54 8.31 1.63 -15.09
N ASP A 55 9.16 1.83 -16.09
CA ASP A 55 8.79 2.15 -17.47
C ASP A 55 7.91 3.40 -17.57
N LEU A 56 8.47 4.53 -17.17
CA LEU A 56 7.78 5.82 -17.16
C LEU A 56 7.15 6.20 -18.51
N GLY A 57 7.72 5.74 -19.62
CA GLY A 57 7.14 5.96 -20.95
C GLY A 57 5.75 5.36 -21.07
N LYS A 58 5.59 4.08 -20.70
CA LYS A 58 4.29 3.40 -20.67
C LYS A 58 3.35 3.92 -19.59
N VAL A 59 3.89 4.34 -18.44
CA VAL A 59 3.06 4.97 -17.41
C VAL A 59 2.41 6.24 -17.94
N ARG A 60 3.19 7.11 -18.57
CA ARG A 60 2.65 8.34 -19.20
C ARG A 60 1.65 8.06 -20.31
N GLU A 61 1.97 7.12 -21.19
CA GLU A 61 1.05 6.68 -22.24
C GLU A 61 -0.28 6.21 -21.64
N GLY A 62 -0.21 5.35 -20.61
CA GLY A 62 -1.40 4.82 -19.94
C GLY A 62 -2.25 5.89 -19.27
N PHE A 63 -1.63 6.81 -18.52
CA PHE A 63 -2.35 7.91 -17.85
C PHE A 63 -2.86 8.99 -18.84
N SER A 64 -2.31 9.04 -20.05
CA SER A 64 -2.78 9.99 -21.10
C SER A 64 -3.96 9.46 -21.93
N ARG A 65 -4.46 8.28 -21.64
CA ARG A 65 -5.60 7.70 -22.36
C ARG A 65 -6.87 8.50 -22.10
N GLU A 66 -7.58 8.86 -23.16
CA GLU A 66 -8.85 9.61 -23.09
C GLU A 66 -9.99 8.79 -22.47
N ASP A 67 -9.91 7.45 -22.53
CA ASP A 67 -10.91 6.53 -21.96
C ASP A 67 -10.61 6.08 -20.53
N LEU A 68 -9.57 6.63 -19.89
CA LEU A 68 -9.21 6.37 -18.52
C LEU A 68 -9.62 7.53 -17.61
N PHE A 69 -10.57 7.31 -16.72
CA PHE A 69 -10.91 8.25 -15.66
C PHE A 69 -9.94 8.07 -14.46
N VAL A 70 -9.32 9.16 -14.02
CA VAL A 70 -8.35 9.14 -12.90
C VAL A 70 -8.79 10.11 -11.81
N CYS A 71 -9.01 9.59 -10.61
CA CYS A 71 -9.20 10.37 -9.39
C CYS A 71 -8.00 10.17 -8.48
N VAL A 72 -7.36 11.23 -8.04
CA VAL A 72 -6.19 11.19 -7.15
C VAL A 72 -6.53 11.84 -5.81
N HIS A 73 -6.30 11.14 -4.71
CA HIS A 73 -6.38 11.65 -3.36
C HIS A 73 -4.99 11.76 -2.77
N GLU A 74 -4.45 12.97 -2.68
CA GLU A 74 -3.04 13.22 -2.39
C GLU A 74 -2.84 14.52 -1.58
N GLN A 75 -1.77 14.55 -0.80
CA GLN A 75 -1.37 15.70 0.00
C GLN A 75 -0.74 16.81 -0.84
N PHE A 76 -0.09 16.45 -1.94
CA PHE A 76 0.64 17.34 -2.81
C PHE A 76 0.16 17.23 -4.26
N LEU A 77 0.29 18.31 -5.03
CA LEU A 77 0.00 18.30 -6.46
C LEU A 77 1.17 17.65 -7.22
N THR A 78 1.28 16.32 -7.09
CA THR A 78 2.29 15.48 -7.72
C THR A 78 2.11 15.40 -9.23
N GLU A 79 3.09 14.83 -9.95
CA GLU A 79 3.00 14.58 -11.39
C GLU A 79 1.78 13.70 -11.72
N THR A 80 1.46 12.73 -10.87
CA THR A 80 0.25 11.90 -11.02
C THR A 80 -1.02 12.73 -10.80
N ALA A 81 -1.05 13.58 -9.78
CA ALA A 81 -2.19 14.45 -9.53
C ALA A 81 -2.43 15.46 -10.66
N GLN A 82 -1.36 15.93 -11.32
CA GLN A 82 -1.46 16.83 -12.46
C GLN A 82 -2.07 16.19 -13.73
N MET A 83 -2.08 14.86 -13.80
CA MET A 83 -2.69 14.10 -14.89
C MET A 83 -4.10 13.58 -14.56
N ALA A 84 -4.59 13.84 -13.37
CA ALA A 84 -5.89 13.35 -12.93
C ALA A 84 -7.05 14.21 -13.46
N ASP A 85 -8.19 13.58 -13.70
CA ASP A 85 -9.44 14.27 -13.98
C ASP A 85 -10.03 14.95 -12.74
N ILE A 86 -9.81 14.32 -11.56
CA ILE A 86 -10.22 14.86 -10.27
C ILE A 86 -9.06 14.71 -9.26
N VAL A 87 -8.79 15.80 -8.53
CA VAL A 87 -7.87 15.80 -7.40
C VAL A 87 -8.64 16.11 -6.14
N LEU A 88 -8.54 15.23 -5.16
CA LEU A 88 -9.08 15.39 -3.81
C LEU A 88 -7.91 15.68 -2.85
N PRO A 89 -7.91 16.80 -2.13
CA PRO A 89 -6.83 17.10 -1.20
C PRO A 89 -6.92 16.19 0.04
N ALA A 90 -5.79 15.57 0.39
CA ALA A 90 -5.65 14.70 1.56
C ALA A 90 -5.01 15.43 2.73
N THR A 91 -5.41 15.03 3.95
CA THR A 91 -4.80 15.52 5.18
C THR A 91 -3.39 14.95 5.38
N THR A 92 -2.54 15.72 6.04
CA THR A 92 -1.23 15.27 6.52
C THR A 92 -1.37 14.66 7.93
N PHE A 93 -0.31 14.02 8.41
CA PHE A 93 -0.29 13.30 9.69
C PHE A 93 -0.60 14.17 10.94
N LEU A 94 -0.53 15.51 10.84
CA LEU A 94 -0.91 16.42 11.93
C LEU A 94 -2.41 16.76 11.96
N GLU A 95 -3.14 16.42 10.90
CA GLU A 95 -4.50 16.90 10.64
C GLU A 95 -5.57 15.84 10.87
N HIS A 96 -5.20 14.61 11.23
CA HIS A 96 -6.13 13.51 11.50
C HIS A 96 -5.61 12.60 12.61
N ASP A 97 -6.52 11.82 13.18
CA ASP A 97 -6.19 10.75 14.09
C ASP A 97 -5.62 9.56 13.30
N ASP A 98 -4.58 8.90 13.81
CA ASP A 98 -3.95 7.80 13.06
C ASP A 98 -3.25 6.79 13.98
N MET A 99 -2.91 5.64 13.41
CA MET A 99 -2.20 4.56 14.09
C MET A 99 -0.93 4.20 13.30
N TYR A 100 0.19 4.11 14.00
CA TYR A 100 1.50 3.87 13.40
C TYR A 100 2.15 2.59 13.91
N VAL A 101 2.71 1.85 12.95
CA VAL A 101 3.65 0.77 13.19
C VAL A 101 4.83 0.96 12.24
N ALA A 102 6.03 0.60 12.66
CA ALA A 102 7.22 0.77 11.82
C ALA A 102 7.97 -0.54 11.64
N GLY A 103 8.71 -0.66 10.56
CA GLY A 103 9.55 -1.82 10.27
C GLY A 103 10.83 -1.92 11.12
N GLY A 104 11.19 -0.85 11.83
CA GLY A 104 12.43 -0.78 12.64
C GLY A 104 12.25 -0.99 14.13
N HIS A 105 11.01 -1.14 14.61
CA HIS A 105 10.69 -1.38 16.01
C HIS A 105 9.34 -2.10 16.18
N THR A 106 9.05 -2.57 17.38
CA THR A 106 7.81 -3.29 17.71
C THR A 106 6.71 -2.39 18.29
N HIS A 107 6.99 -1.10 18.45
CA HIS A 107 6.03 -0.17 19.05
C HIS A 107 4.86 0.14 18.10
N LEU A 108 3.66 0.03 18.64
CA LEU A 108 2.43 0.53 18.07
C LEU A 108 2.07 1.85 18.75
N GLN A 109 1.78 2.86 17.97
CA GLN A 109 1.44 4.19 18.46
C GLN A 109 0.09 4.62 17.90
N VAL A 110 -0.64 5.42 18.68
CA VAL A 110 -1.87 6.09 18.25
C VAL A 110 -1.63 7.58 18.41
N THR A 111 -2.09 8.38 17.46
CA THR A 111 -1.96 9.84 17.48
C THR A 111 -3.31 10.51 17.32
N LYS A 112 -3.44 11.69 17.88
CA LYS A 112 -4.60 12.59 17.69
C LYS A 112 -4.19 13.74 16.77
N ALA A 113 -5.16 14.24 16.02
CA ALA A 113 -4.99 15.46 15.25
C ALA A 113 -4.47 16.60 16.14
N VAL A 114 -3.47 17.32 15.66
CA VAL A 114 -2.84 18.45 16.36
C VAL A 114 -3.37 19.78 15.83
N ILE A 115 -3.72 19.82 14.55
CA ILE A 115 -4.28 20.98 13.87
C ILE A 115 -5.54 20.57 13.09
N ALA A 116 -6.39 21.53 12.79
CA ALA A 116 -7.51 21.29 11.88
C ALA A 116 -7.01 21.07 10.44
N PRO A 117 -7.74 20.29 9.63
CA PRO A 117 -7.44 20.11 8.21
C PRO A 117 -7.33 21.45 7.47
N VAL A 118 -6.30 21.60 6.65
CA VAL A 118 -6.06 22.80 5.85
C VAL A 118 -7.00 22.81 4.63
N GLY A 119 -7.74 23.90 4.46
CA GLY A 119 -8.63 24.07 3.32
C GLY A 119 -9.70 22.97 3.20
N GLU A 120 -9.75 22.33 2.06
CA GLU A 120 -10.71 21.24 1.78
C GLU A 120 -10.14 19.83 2.01
N ALA A 121 -8.94 19.72 2.59
CA ALA A 121 -8.32 18.42 2.86
C ALA A 121 -9.21 17.53 3.73
N ARG A 122 -9.26 16.26 3.39
CA ARG A 122 -10.02 15.23 4.12
C ARG A 122 -9.17 13.99 4.33
N PRO A 123 -9.35 13.29 5.47
CA PRO A 123 -8.62 12.04 5.72
C PRO A 123 -9.12 10.88 4.85
N ASN A 124 -8.27 9.89 4.69
CA ASN A 124 -8.53 8.71 3.89
C ASN A 124 -9.86 8.03 4.26
N HIS A 125 -10.08 7.83 5.55
CA HIS A 125 -11.28 7.17 6.06
C HIS A 125 -12.56 7.92 5.64
N TRP A 126 -12.59 9.23 5.79
CA TRP A 126 -13.73 10.05 5.40
C TRP A 126 -14.03 9.94 3.90
N VAL A 127 -12.98 10.03 3.05
CA VAL A 127 -13.14 9.95 1.59
C VAL A 127 -13.66 8.58 1.17
N LEU A 128 -13.12 7.50 1.74
CA LEU A 128 -13.58 6.14 1.44
C LEU A 128 -15.00 5.90 1.94
N GLY A 129 -15.37 6.39 3.12
CA GLY A 129 -16.73 6.31 3.65
C GLY A 129 -17.73 7.06 2.76
N GLU A 130 -17.38 8.26 2.31
CA GLU A 130 -18.22 9.03 1.39
C GLU A 130 -18.37 8.38 0.01
N LEU A 131 -17.30 7.78 -0.51
CA LEU A 131 -17.35 7.00 -1.75
C LEU A 131 -18.24 5.76 -1.59
N ALA A 132 -18.06 5.02 -0.50
CA ALA A 132 -18.85 3.84 -0.19
C ALA A 132 -20.35 4.15 -0.12
N ARG A 133 -20.75 5.20 0.59
CA ARG A 133 -22.17 5.63 0.67
C ARG A 133 -22.75 5.96 -0.70
N ARG A 134 -21.98 6.65 -1.57
CA ARG A 134 -22.44 6.97 -2.95
C ARG A 134 -22.56 5.73 -3.83
N LEU A 135 -21.77 4.71 -3.56
CA LEU A 135 -21.83 3.41 -4.26
C LEU A 135 -22.85 2.44 -3.65
N GLY A 136 -23.51 2.82 -2.54
CA GLY A 136 -24.46 1.97 -1.86
C GLY A 136 -23.82 0.82 -1.07
N ALA A 137 -22.53 0.93 -0.73
CA ALA A 137 -21.86 -0.02 0.13
C ALA A 137 -22.16 0.28 1.60
N GLU A 138 -22.54 -0.75 2.35
CA GLU A 138 -22.90 -0.65 3.77
C GLU A 138 -21.90 -1.44 4.62
N HIS A 139 -21.27 -0.76 5.57
CA HIS A 139 -20.45 -1.40 6.60
C HIS A 139 -20.36 -0.46 7.82
N PRO A 140 -20.48 -0.98 9.06
CA PRO A 140 -20.42 -0.15 10.26
C PRO A 140 -19.20 0.77 10.37
N GLY A 141 -18.06 0.31 9.87
CA GLY A 141 -16.81 1.07 9.87
C GLY A 141 -16.87 2.37 9.05
N PHE A 142 -17.80 2.51 8.10
CA PHE A 142 -17.95 3.76 7.33
C PHE A 142 -18.68 4.87 8.12
N ASP A 143 -19.33 4.52 9.21
CA ASP A 143 -20.05 5.44 10.08
C ASP A 143 -19.26 5.75 11.36
N MET A 144 -18.16 5.04 11.62
CA MET A 144 -17.24 5.31 12.72
C MET A 144 -16.35 6.51 12.41
N SER A 145 -15.98 7.26 13.44
CA SER A 145 -14.84 8.17 13.37
C SER A 145 -13.52 7.40 13.22
N GLU A 146 -12.46 8.09 12.83
CA GLU A 146 -11.11 7.48 12.76
C GLU A 146 -10.71 6.88 14.09
N TRP A 147 -11.00 7.59 15.18
CA TRP A 147 -10.72 7.13 16.54
C TRP A 147 -11.47 5.85 16.90
N GLU A 148 -12.77 5.80 16.64
CA GLU A 148 -13.59 4.60 16.90
C GLU A 148 -13.15 3.42 16.05
N LEU A 149 -12.76 3.66 14.79
CA LEU A 149 -12.25 2.60 13.91
C LEU A 149 -10.91 2.04 14.40
N MET A 150 -10.00 2.90 14.87
CA MET A 150 -8.73 2.47 15.47
C MET A 150 -8.97 1.69 16.75
N ASP A 151 -9.88 2.16 17.60
CA ASP A 151 -10.21 1.50 18.86
C ASP A 151 -10.77 0.09 18.64
N ASP A 152 -11.72 -0.06 17.73
CA ASP A 152 -12.27 -1.36 17.32
C ASP A 152 -11.17 -2.28 16.78
N ALA A 153 -10.32 -1.77 15.90
CA ALA A 153 -9.22 -2.54 15.30
C ALA A 153 -8.20 -3.02 16.35
N LEU A 154 -7.83 -2.17 17.29
CA LEU A 154 -6.91 -2.51 18.37
C LEU A 154 -7.49 -3.58 19.28
N GLN A 155 -8.70 -3.39 19.79
CA GLN A 155 -9.35 -4.34 20.70
C GLN A 155 -9.59 -5.70 20.02
N ARG A 156 -10.03 -5.74 18.78
CA ARG A 156 -10.21 -6.98 18.01
C ARG A 156 -8.89 -7.68 17.70
N SER A 157 -7.81 -6.95 17.65
CA SER A 157 -6.45 -7.48 17.48
C SER A 157 -5.83 -7.96 18.80
N GLY A 158 -6.51 -7.73 19.94
CA GLY A 158 -6.06 -8.15 21.26
C GLY A 158 -5.10 -7.16 21.93
N TYR A 159 -5.07 -5.92 21.47
CA TYR A 159 -4.35 -4.82 22.10
C TYR A 159 -5.23 -4.05 23.09
N ALA A 160 -4.62 -3.12 23.81
CA ALA A 160 -5.33 -2.16 24.63
C ALA A 160 -6.19 -1.23 23.73
N ASP A 161 -7.20 -0.59 24.32
CA ASP A 161 -8.00 0.41 23.61
C ASP A 161 -7.13 1.61 23.18
N ALA A 162 -7.62 2.36 22.19
CA ALA A 162 -6.89 3.49 21.61
C ALA A 162 -6.51 4.56 22.64
N GLN A 163 -7.36 4.80 23.63
CA GLN A 163 -7.10 5.78 24.68
C GLN A 163 -5.95 5.33 25.59
N SER A 164 -5.93 4.05 25.97
CA SER A 164 -4.87 3.48 26.78
C SER A 164 -3.50 3.52 26.06
N VAL A 165 -3.48 3.20 24.77
CA VAL A 165 -2.25 3.31 23.95
C VAL A 165 -1.80 4.77 23.83
N TRP A 166 -2.72 5.70 23.63
CA TRP A 166 -2.43 7.14 23.58
C TRP A 166 -1.80 7.65 24.88
N GLU A 167 -2.39 7.33 26.02
CA GLU A 167 -1.89 7.74 27.35
C GLU A 167 -0.55 7.08 27.70
N GLY A 168 -0.35 5.83 27.27
CA GLY A 168 0.91 5.09 27.41
C GLY A 168 2.00 5.50 26.42
N HIS A 169 1.67 6.31 25.41
CA HIS A 169 2.50 6.75 24.30
C HIS A 169 2.80 5.68 23.24
N TRP A 170 2.87 4.44 23.60
CA TRP A 170 2.99 3.27 22.72
C TRP A 170 2.60 1.99 23.44
N ASP A 171 2.26 0.98 22.67
CA ASP A 171 2.19 -0.42 23.09
C ASP A 171 3.32 -1.19 22.43
N ASP A 172 4.11 -1.96 23.20
CA ASP A 172 5.21 -2.75 22.66
C ASP A 172 4.68 -4.14 22.25
N ARG A 173 4.70 -4.41 20.95
CA ARG A 173 4.23 -5.65 20.34
C ARG A 173 5.29 -6.75 20.33
N VAL A 174 6.35 -6.61 21.13
CA VAL A 174 7.38 -7.65 21.20
C VAL A 174 6.76 -8.96 21.67
N GLU A 175 6.99 -10.01 20.90
CA GLU A 175 6.60 -11.37 21.29
C GLU A 175 7.52 -11.89 22.40
N GLY A 176 7.03 -12.91 23.13
CA GLY A 176 7.87 -13.62 24.09
C GLY A 176 9.15 -14.15 23.44
N PHE A 177 10.24 -14.24 24.20
CA PHE A 177 11.55 -14.63 23.68
C PHE A 177 11.49 -15.93 22.85
N ASP A 178 10.77 -16.93 23.36
CA ASP A 178 10.68 -18.25 22.71
C ASP A 178 9.96 -18.18 21.36
N ASP A 179 8.89 -17.40 21.26
CA ASP A 179 8.12 -17.21 20.03
C ASP A 179 8.88 -16.35 19.01
N ALA A 180 9.48 -15.25 19.47
CA ALA A 180 10.30 -14.35 18.64
C ALA A 180 11.53 -15.06 18.05
N HIS A 181 12.04 -16.11 18.72
CA HIS A 181 13.19 -16.90 18.26
C HIS A 181 12.82 -18.28 17.71
N PHE A 182 11.54 -18.53 17.50
CA PHE A 182 11.01 -19.79 16.95
C PHE A 182 11.40 -21.05 17.75
N LEU A 183 11.64 -20.93 19.07
CA LEU A 183 12.00 -22.07 19.91
C LEU A 183 10.82 -23.03 20.09
N ASN A 184 9.58 -22.53 19.91
CA ASN A 184 8.36 -23.31 19.88
C ASN A 184 8.03 -23.87 18.47
N GLY A 185 8.95 -23.71 17.51
CA GLY A 185 8.78 -24.13 16.12
C GLY A 185 8.26 -23.02 15.21
N PHE A 186 8.12 -23.35 13.93
CA PHE A 186 7.63 -22.46 12.91
C PHE A 186 6.12 -22.66 12.68
N GLY A 187 5.44 -21.67 12.09
CA GLY A 187 4.00 -21.68 11.82
C GLY A 187 3.52 -22.65 10.73
N HIS A 188 4.32 -23.65 10.38
CA HIS A 188 3.95 -24.74 9.47
C HIS A 188 3.38 -25.92 10.24
N ALA A 189 2.55 -26.74 9.59
CA ALA A 189 1.93 -27.91 10.21
C ALA A 189 2.93 -28.91 10.81
N ASP A 190 4.13 -28.98 10.28
CA ASP A 190 5.23 -29.82 10.75
C ASP A 190 6.18 -29.10 11.74
N GLY A 191 5.88 -27.84 12.08
CA GLY A 191 6.67 -27.02 13.00
C GLY A 191 8.07 -26.66 12.50
N LYS A 192 8.39 -26.89 11.21
CA LYS A 192 9.74 -26.71 10.67
C LYS A 192 9.82 -25.50 9.74
N PHE A 193 11.03 -24.94 9.61
CA PHE A 193 11.33 -23.98 8.56
C PHE A 193 11.42 -24.67 7.19
N HIS A 194 10.75 -24.14 6.19
CA HIS A 194 10.78 -24.66 4.82
C HIS A 194 11.74 -23.84 3.96
N PHE A 195 12.91 -24.38 3.67
CA PHE A 195 13.91 -23.75 2.79
C PHE A 195 13.45 -23.67 1.32
N MET A 196 12.53 -24.55 0.92
CA MET A 196 11.96 -24.61 -0.42
C MET A 196 10.46 -24.34 -0.34
N PRO A 197 10.05 -23.08 -0.48
CA PRO A 197 8.62 -22.74 -0.48
C PRO A 197 7.94 -23.28 -1.75
N ASP A 198 6.72 -23.73 -1.59
CA ASP A 198 5.85 -24.06 -2.73
C ASP A 198 5.12 -22.80 -3.20
N TRP A 199 5.74 -22.06 -4.09
CA TRP A 199 5.20 -20.80 -4.62
C TRP A 199 3.86 -20.98 -5.33
N SER A 200 3.57 -22.18 -5.86
CA SER A 200 2.28 -22.47 -6.50
C SER A 200 1.09 -22.37 -5.54
N LYS A 201 1.33 -22.61 -4.27
CA LYS A 201 0.30 -22.50 -3.22
C LYS A 201 0.00 -21.06 -2.82
N ILE A 202 0.92 -20.13 -3.05
CA ILE A 202 0.73 -18.72 -2.77
C ILE A 202 -0.13 -18.08 -3.88
N GLY A 203 -0.05 -18.63 -5.10
CA GLY A 203 -0.85 -18.19 -6.25
C GLY A 203 -0.33 -16.91 -6.90
N GLY A 204 -1.05 -16.43 -7.89
CA GLY A 204 -0.72 -15.21 -8.62
C GLY A 204 0.65 -15.26 -9.28
N ASN A 205 1.33 -14.12 -9.29
CA ASN A 205 2.64 -13.95 -9.94
C ASN A 205 3.78 -14.72 -9.25
N HIS A 206 3.55 -15.30 -8.07
CA HIS A 206 4.57 -16.04 -7.34
C HIS A 206 4.84 -17.43 -7.91
N ALA A 207 3.94 -17.98 -8.72
CA ALA A 207 4.10 -19.32 -9.29
C ALA A 207 5.38 -19.48 -10.15
N GLY A 208 5.89 -18.38 -10.71
CA GLY A 208 7.13 -18.34 -11.49
C GLY A 208 8.41 -18.09 -10.69
N MET A 209 8.31 -17.94 -9.37
CA MET A 209 9.48 -17.67 -8.52
C MET A 209 10.39 -18.91 -8.43
N PRO A 210 11.73 -18.72 -8.36
CA PRO A 210 12.66 -19.83 -8.22
C PRO A 210 12.44 -20.57 -6.89
N THR A 211 12.57 -21.89 -6.91
CA THR A 211 12.35 -22.74 -5.74
C THR A 211 13.34 -22.46 -4.60
N LEU A 212 14.57 -22.10 -4.97
CA LEU A 212 15.60 -21.67 -4.02
C LEU A 212 15.95 -20.20 -4.29
N PRO A 213 16.42 -19.47 -3.27
CA PRO A 213 16.90 -18.10 -3.46
C PRO A 213 17.98 -18.06 -4.55
N ASP A 214 17.71 -17.32 -5.62
CA ASP A 214 18.63 -17.11 -6.73
C ASP A 214 18.56 -15.65 -7.15
N HIS A 215 19.71 -15.01 -7.25
CA HIS A 215 19.80 -13.58 -7.56
C HIS A 215 19.77 -13.30 -9.07
N ASP A 216 20.14 -14.27 -9.89
CA ASP A 216 20.27 -14.07 -11.34
C ASP A 216 18.91 -13.86 -12.03
N THR A 217 17.84 -14.42 -11.46
CA THR A 217 16.48 -14.28 -12.00
C THR A 217 15.74 -13.02 -11.55
N VAL A 218 16.24 -12.34 -10.53
CA VAL A 218 15.61 -11.15 -9.94
C VAL A 218 16.42 -9.87 -10.15
N ILE A 219 17.50 -9.94 -10.89
CA ILE A 219 18.40 -8.82 -11.16
C ILE A 219 18.42 -8.54 -12.65
N ASP A 220 18.18 -7.26 -13.02
CA ASP A 220 18.39 -6.80 -14.40
C ASP A 220 19.87 -6.92 -14.75
N GLY A 221 20.19 -7.90 -15.57
CA GLY A 221 21.53 -8.19 -16.04
C GLY A 221 21.96 -7.27 -17.18
N ARG A 222 23.21 -7.41 -17.60
CA ARG A 222 23.72 -6.81 -18.83
C ARG A 222 23.44 -7.76 -19.99
N ASP A 223 23.18 -7.21 -21.17
CA ASP A 223 23.13 -7.92 -22.43
C ASP A 223 23.90 -7.13 -23.51
N ASP A 224 23.95 -7.63 -24.74
CA ASP A 224 24.67 -6.97 -25.84
C ASP A 224 24.04 -5.65 -26.26
N ALA A 225 22.73 -5.48 -26.09
CA ALA A 225 22.00 -4.25 -26.36
C ALA A 225 22.11 -3.25 -25.22
N HIS A 226 22.28 -3.74 -23.98
CA HIS A 226 22.36 -2.97 -22.75
C HIS A 226 23.65 -3.30 -21.98
N PRO A 227 24.82 -2.82 -22.43
CA PRO A 227 26.13 -3.24 -21.90
C PRO A 227 26.44 -2.68 -20.51
N PHE A 228 25.63 -1.73 -20.00
CA PHE A 228 25.82 -1.12 -18.70
C PHE A 228 24.73 -1.57 -17.73
N ARG A 229 25.08 -1.68 -16.46
CA ARG A 229 24.15 -1.91 -15.37
C ARG A 229 23.98 -0.62 -14.57
N LEU A 230 22.74 -0.18 -14.40
CA LEU A 230 22.43 0.94 -13.52
C LEU A 230 22.42 0.46 -12.07
N VAL A 231 23.26 1.06 -11.24
CA VAL A 231 23.24 0.88 -9.78
C VAL A 231 22.68 2.14 -9.16
N THR A 232 21.46 2.07 -8.66
CA THR A 232 20.80 3.19 -8.02
C THR A 232 21.15 3.23 -6.53
N ALA A 233 21.51 4.40 -6.03
CA ALA A 233 21.72 4.65 -4.61
C ALA A 233 20.60 5.54 -4.07
N PRO A 234 20.06 5.27 -2.87
CA PRO A 234 19.07 6.16 -2.25
C PRO A 234 19.64 7.57 -2.07
N SER A 235 18.82 8.58 -2.34
CA SER A 235 19.18 9.95 -2.03
C SER A 235 19.31 10.15 -0.53
N ARG A 236 20.19 11.07 -0.11
CA ARG A 236 20.27 11.48 1.29
C ARG A 236 19.16 12.45 1.68
N ASN A 237 18.60 13.19 0.73
CA ASN A 237 17.75 14.34 0.98
C ASN A 237 16.26 14.03 0.81
N TYR A 238 15.92 12.99 0.08
CA TYR A 238 14.52 12.60 -0.15
C TYR A 238 14.37 11.06 -0.19
N LEU A 239 13.17 10.60 0.08
CA LEU A 239 12.79 9.19 0.02
C LEU A 239 11.71 9.00 -1.04
N ASN A 240 12.02 8.21 -2.09
CA ASN A 240 11.14 8.07 -3.26
C ASN A 240 10.78 9.45 -3.83
N THR A 241 9.54 9.91 -3.66
CA THR A 241 9.08 11.24 -4.09
C THR A 241 8.72 12.16 -2.92
N SER A 242 8.99 11.73 -1.68
CA SER A 242 8.77 12.55 -0.48
C SER A 242 9.95 13.48 -0.23
N PHE A 243 9.66 14.67 0.31
CA PHE A 243 10.63 15.71 0.67
C PHE A 243 11.34 16.35 -0.53
N THR A 244 10.81 16.23 -1.75
CA THR A 244 11.36 16.86 -2.95
C THR A 244 11.08 18.36 -3.01
N GLU A 245 10.14 18.88 -2.20
CA GLU A 245 9.74 20.26 -2.11
C GLU A 245 10.61 21.11 -1.15
N THR A 246 11.56 20.47 -0.46
CA THR A 246 12.43 21.16 0.48
C THR A 246 13.55 21.92 -0.24
N ALA A 247 13.98 23.02 0.34
CA ALA A 247 15.08 23.83 -0.24
C ALA A 247 16.42 23.09 -0.29
N THR A 248 16.53 21.91 0.34
CA THR A 248 17.74 21.07 0.41
C THR A 248 17.65 19.80 -0.42
N SER A 249 16.54 19.56 -1.07
CA SER A 249 16.32 18.39 -1.95
C SER A 249 16.78 18.63 -3.37
#